data_2811ddfc38fa4d2d6f373e485d131f31
#
_entry.id   2811ddfc38fa4d2d6f373e485d131f31
#
_cell.length_a   1.000
_cell.length_b   1.000
_cell.length_c   1.000
_cell.angle_alpha   90.00
_cell.angle_beta   90.00
_cell.angle_gamma   90.00
#
_symmetry.space_group_name_H-M   'P 1'
#
loop_
_entity.id
_entity.type
_entity.pdbx_description
1 polymer ?
#
loop_
_entity_poly.entity_id
_entity_poly.type
_entity_poly.pdbx_seq_one_letter_code
_entity_poly.pdbx_strand_id
1 'polypeptide(L)'
;MIALEAINVTKVYGTGVNAVTAVNDVSLSVKRGEFIGLVGPSGSGKTTMLAMLAGLLTPSDGQILIAGKDIGRMSEGKRTRFRGKYIGFAFQANNLVPFLTAQENVELLLRLNGKLNRQGRQRTRDLLTRLGLGERLRNRPGQLSGGQQQRVAIARALIHEPEVVLADEPTASLDTERAHQVVQTFADLIHEQNRAGIMVTHDLRMCKYVDRVIQMMDGKVSRTIFDRQAILQLAGSASDLEGVPPSLVAEPASLGL
;
A
#
# COMPACT_ATOMS: atom_id res chain seq x y z
N MET A 1 13.05 10.21 10.44
CA MET A 1 12.31 9.68 11.63
C MET A 1 11.51 8.48 11.18
N ILE A 2 11.53 7.36 11.92
CA ILE A 2 10.74 6.15 11.59
C ILE A 2 9.26 6.45 11.86
N ALA A 3 8.41 6.19 10.87
CA ALA A 3 6.96 6.36 10.97
C ALA A 3 6.26 5.04 11.27
N LEU A 4 6.77 3.94 10.71
CA LEU A 4 6.27 2.59 10.93
C LEU A 4 7.44 1.64 11.18
N GLU A 5 7.26 0.72 12.13
CA GLU A 5 8.21 -0.33 12.44
C GLU A 5 7.47 -1.63 12.78
N ALA A 6 7.87 -2.71 12.17
CA ALA A 6 7.48 -4.07 12.50
C ALA A 6 8.70 -4.80 13.06
N ILE A 7 8.55 -5.44 14.21
CA ILE A 7 9.64 -6.09 14.96
C ILE A 7 9.27 -7.54 15.21
N ASN A 8 9.99 -8.47 14.59
CA ASN A 8 9.84 -9.92 14.73
C ASN A 8 8.37 -10.41 14.57
N VAL A 9 7.67 -9.81 13.60
CA VAL A 9 6.24 -10.04 13.41
C VAL A 9 6.00 -11.42 12.82
N THR A 10 5.15 -12.19 13.51
CA THR A 10 4.72 -13.53 13.08
C THR A 10 3.20 -13.60 13.01
N LYS A 11 2.68 -14.30 11.98
CA LYS A 11 1.25 -14.61 11.88
C LYS A 11 1.03 -16.07 11.55
N VAL A 12 0.36 -16.74 12.45
CA VAL A 12 -0.09 -18.14 12.31
C VAL A 12 -1.61 -18.18 12.23
N TYR A 13 -2.14 -18.90 11.26
CA TYR A 13 -3.55 -19.22 11.13
C TYR A 13 -3.78 -20.68 11.50
N GLY A 14 -4.91 -20.97 12.12
CA GLY A 14 -5.25 -22.32 12.59
C GLY A 14 -4.48 -22.73 13.84
N THR A 15 -4.67 -23.99 14.26
CA THR A 15 -4.02 -24.57 15.44
C THR A 15 -3.62 -26.04 15.16
N GLY A 16 -2.64 -26.54 15.91
CA GLY A 16 -2.15 -27.91 15.79
C GLY A 16 -1.62 -28.24 14.40
N VAL A 17 -1.96 -29.41 13.86
CA VAL A 17 -1.45 -29.91 12.57
C VAL A 17 -1.91 -29.10 11.35
N ASN A 18 -2.95 -28.28 11.49
CA ASN A 18 -3.48 -27.40 10.45
C ASN A 18 -2.96 -25.96 10.57
N ALA A 19 -1.98 -25.70 11.41
CA ALA A 19 -1.40 -24.37 11.57
C ALA A 19 -0.58 -23.98 10.31
N VAL A 20 -0.89 -22.80 9.76
CA VAL A 20 -0.18 -22.23 8.61
C VAL A 20 0.46 -20.93 9.04
N THR A 21 1.79 -20.86 8.95
CA THR A 21 2.55 -19.64 9.23
C THR A 21 2.61 -18.78 7.97
N ALA A 22 1.77 -17.77 7.90
CA ALA A 22 1.68 -16.87 6.74
C ALA A 22 2.74 -15.76 6.74
N VAL A 23 3.20 -15.35 7.93
CA VAL A 23 4.32 -14.40 8.13
C VAL A 23 5.16 -14.95 9.27
N ASN A 24 6.47 -15.00 9.09
CA ASN A 24 7.40 -15.66 10.00
C ASN A 24 8.60 -14.77 10.30
N ASP A 25 8.64 -14.20 11.49
CA ASP A 25 9.75 -13.42 12.03
C ASP A 25 10.18 -12.26 11.11
N VAL A 26 9.22 -11.47 10.63
CA VAL A 26 9.47 -10.35 9.73
C VAL A 26 9.72 -9.07 10.51
N SER A 27 10.88 -8.44 10.26
CA SER A 27 11.21 -7.11 10.74
C SER A 27 11.42 -6.15 9.56
N LEU A 28 10.77 -4.98 9.62
CA LEU A 28 10.93 -3.90 8.65
C LEU A 28 10.62 -2.55 9.29
N SER A 29 11.18 -1.51 8.73
CA SER A 29 10.87 -0.12 9.15
C SER A 29 10.68 0.76 7.92
N VAL A 30 9.86 1.81 8.05
CA VAL A 30 9.64 2.82 7.00
C VAL A 30 9.76 4.20 7.62
N LYS A 31 10.58 5.04 6.98
CA LYS A 31 10.81 6.42 7.41
C LYS A 31 9.72 7.35 6.86
N ARG A 32 9.53 8.50 7.48
CA ARG A 32 8.75 9.58 6.88
C ARG A 32 9.42 10.02 5.57
N GLY A 33 8.61 10.29 4.56
CA GLY A 33 9.06 10.62 3.22
C GLY A 33 9.64 9.42 2.45
N GLU A 34 9.54 8.20 2.96
CA GLU A 34 9.98 7.00 2.26
C GLU A 34 8.79 6.24 1.68
N PHE A 35 8.89 5.85 0.41
CA PHE A 35 7.93 5.00 -0.28
C PHE A 35 8.57 3.66 -0.62
N ILE A 36 8.06 2.56 -0.05
CA ILE A 36 8.62 1.22 -0.27
C ILE A 36 7.69 0.32 -1.07
N GLY A 37 8.28 -0.54 -1.90
CA GLY A 37 7.60 -1.64 -2.57
C GLY A 37 7.76 -2.94 -1.79
N LEU A 38 6.64 -3.59 -1.45
CA LEU A 38 6.63 -4.94 -0.88
C LEU A 38 6.21 -5.92 -1.97
N VAL A 39 7.17 -6.70 -2.48
CA VAL A 39 7.00 -7.57 -3.64
C VAL A 39 7.24 -9.04 -3.30
N GLY A 40 6.83 -9.94 -4.19
CA GLY A 40 7.03 -11.39 -4.04
C GLY A 40 5.91 -12.19 -4.69
N PRO A 41 6.06 -13.51 -4.84
CA PRO A 41 5.06 -14.38 -5.46
C PRO A 41 3.73 -14.39 -4.69
N SER A 42 2.69 -14.91 -5.34
CA SER A 42 1.41 -15.16 -4.67
C SER A 42 1.62 -16.12 -3.49
N GLY A 43 0.93 -15.88 -2.39
CA GLY A 43 1.08 -16.69 -1.16
C GLY A 43 2.30 -16.35 -0.30
N SER A 44 3.19 -15.44 -0.69
CA SER A 44 4.38 -15.09 0.11
C SER A 44 4.12 -14.32 1.41
N GLY A 45 2.86 -14.04 1.76
CA GLY A 45 2.49 -13.37 3.02
C GLY A 45 2.31 -11.85 2.93
N LYS A 46 2.49 -11.21 1.75
CA LYS A 46 2.43 -9.73 1.57
C LYS A 46 1.10 -9.11 2.05
N THR A 47 -0.02 -9.64 1.61
CA THR A 47 -1.35 -9.15 2.00
C THR A 47 -1.60 -9.34 3.50
N THR A 48 -1.15 -10.47 4.08
CA THR A 48 -1.21 -10.71 5.53
C THR A 48 -0.36 -9.69 6.27
N MET A 49 0.87 -9.45 5.81
CA MET A 49 1.76 -8.42 6.39
C MET A 49 1.12 -7.04 6.30
N LEU A 50 0.62 -6.65 5.12
CA LEU A 50 -0.03 -5.36 4.91
C LEU A 50 -1.27 -5.19 5.83
N ALA A 51 -2.08 -6.24 5.99
CA ALA A 51 -3.25 -6.21 6.88
C ALA A 51 -2.85 -6.04 8.36
N MET A 52 -1.72 -6.62 8.79
CA MET A 52 -1.17 -6.40 10.13
C MET A 52 -0.65 -4.97 10.29
N LEU A 53 0.11 -4.45 9.32
CA LEU A 53 0.58 -3.07 9.31
C LEU A 53 -0.57 -2.05 9.31
N ALA A 54 -1.69 -2.40 8.67
CA ALA A 54 -2.91 -1.61 8.70
C ALA A 54 -3.68 -1.69 10.04
N GLY A 55 -3.25 -2.56 10.97
CA GLY A 55 -4.00 -2.84 12.20
C GLY A 55 -5.37 -3.49 11.97
N LEU A 56 -5.59 -4.10 10.80
CA LEU A 56 -6.77 -4.89 10.47
C LEU A 56 -6.66 -6.32 11.00
N LEU A 57 -5.43 -6.77 11.17
CA LEU A 57 -5.10 -8.10 11.67
C LEU A 57 -4.10 -7.96 12.83
N THR A 58 -4.31 -8.71 13.90
CA THR A 58 -3.35 -8.75 15.03
C THR A 58 -2.29 -9.80 14.74
N PRO A 59 -0.99 -9.50 14.88
CA PRO A 59 0.06 -10.50 14.80
C PRO A 59 -0.13 -11.57 15.87
N SER A 60 0.37 -12.77 15.62
CA SER A 60 0.43 -13.85 16.62
C SER A 60 1.59 -13.63 17.59
N ASP A 61 2.67 -13.01 17.11
CA ASP A 61 3.83 -12.60 17.89
C ASP A 61 4.52 -11.38 17.26
N GLY A 62 5.37 -10.71 18.02
CA GLY A 62 6.07 -9.48 17.60
C GLY A 62 5.28 -8.22 17.86
N GLN A 63 5.77 -7.09 17.33
CA GLN A 63 5.22 -5.76 17.59
C GLN A 63 5.11 -4.95 16.30
N ILE A 64 4.09 -4.10 16.22
CA ILE A 64 3.93 -3.12 15.13
C ILE A 64 3.75 -1.74 15.75
N LEU A 65 4.72 -0.87 15.48
CA LEU A 65 4.76 0.50 15.99
C LEU A 65 4.44 1.48 14.85
N ILE A 66 3.46 2.34 15.04
CA ILE A 66 3.17 3.48 14.14
C ILE A 66 3.21 4.76 14.96
N ALA A 67 4.03 5.71 14.53
CA ALA A 67 4.31 6.93 15.29
C ALA A 67 4.71 6.62 16.75
N GLY A 68 5.53 5.56 16.96
CA GLY A 68 5.99 5.08 18.24
C GLY A 68 4.95 4.39 19.13
N LYS A 69 3.75 4.11 18.61
CA LYS A 69 2.67 3.46 19.38
C LYS A 69 2.44 2.03 18.89
N ASP A 70 2.50 1.07 19.80
CA ASP A 70 2.23 -0.34 19.51
C ASP A 70 0.73 -0.55 19.27
N ILE A 71 0.37 -0.82 18.00
CA ILE A 71 -1.02 -1.02 17.58
C ILE A 71 -1.55 -2.42 17.91
N GLY A 72 -0.65 -3.41 18.07
CA GLY A 72 -1.00 -4.78 18.43
C GLY A 72 -1.58 -4.90 19.83
N ARG A 73 -1.12 -4.05 20.76
CA ARG A 73 -1.57 -4.01 22.16
C ARG A 73 -2.80 -3.14 22.39
N MET A 74 -3.33 -2.47 21.38
CA MET A 74 -4.53 -1.66 21.50
C MET A 74 -5.79 -2.52 21.56
N SER A 75 -6.75 -2.13 22.41
CA SER A 75 -8.12 -2.69 22.31
C SER A 75 -8.72 -2.33 20.95
N GLU A 76 -9.69 -3.15 20.45
CA GLU A 76 -10.26 -2.97 19.12
C GLU A 76 -10.83 -1.54 18.89
N GLY A 77 -11.53 -0.99 19.86
CA GLY A 77 -12.06 0.37 19.76
C GLY A 77 -10.97 1.46 19.69
N LYS A 78 -9.85 1.29 20.42
CA LYS A 78 -8.69 2.20 20.33
C LYS A 78 -7.99 2.03 18.99
N ARG A 79 -7.79 0.80 18.53
CA ARG A 79 -7.16 0.47 17.25
C ARG A 79 -7.96 1.01 16.06
N THR A 80 -9.29 0.90 16.10
CA THR A 80 -10.17 1.47 15.07
C THR A 80 -10.05 3.00 14.97
N ARG A 81 -10.05 3.69 16.11
CA ARG A 81 -9.82 5.15 16.14
C ARG A 81 -8.43 5.51 15.66
N PHE A 82 -7.43 4.71 16.04
CA PHE A 82 -6.04 4.91 15.61
C PHE A 82 -5.90 4.76 14.10
N ARG A 83 -6.46 3.68 13.50
CA ARG A 83 -6.50 3.49 12.04
C ARG A 83 -7.08 4.72 11.33
N GLY A 84 -8.26 5.15 11.74
CA GLY A 84 -8.94 6.30 11.11
C GLY A 84 -8.13 7.59 11.15
N LYS A 85 -7.19 7.74 12.09
CA LYS A 85 -6.38 8.95 12.25
C LYS A 85 -4.99 8.86 11.62
N TYR A 86 -4.33 7.72 11.75
CA TYR A 86 -2.89 7.58 11.46
C TYR A 86 -2.58 6.73 10.24
N ILE A 87 -3.57 6.00 9.69
CA ILE A 87 -3.36 5.09 8.58
C ILE A 87 -4.28 5.46 7.42
N GLY A 88 -3.71 5.67 6.24
CA GLY A 88 -4.42 5.72 4.96
C GLY A 88 -4.34 4.36 4.29
N PHE A 89 -5.45 3.88 3.72
CA PHE A 89 -5.46 2.59 3.04
C PHE A 89 -6.15 2.69 1.67
N ALA A 90 -5.43 2.32 0.62
CA ALA A 90 -5.94 2.15 -0.73
C ALA A 90 -6.05 0.64 -1.03
N PHE A 91 -7.28 0.14 -1.11
CA PHE A 91 -7.57 -1.27 -1.38
C PHE A 91 -7.49 -1.58 -2.88
N GLN A 92 -7.16 -2.82 -3.24
CA GLN A 92 -7.19 -3.32 -4.60
C GLN A 92 -8.56 -3.11 -5.28
N ALA A 93 -9.64 -3.40 -4.58
CA ALA A 93 -11.02 -3.23 -5.07
C ALA A 93 -11.58 -1.81 -4.91
N ASN A 94 -10.74 -0.79 -4.68
CA ASN A 94 -11.08 0.62 -4.42
C ASN A 94 -12.02 0.86 -3.24
N ASN A 95 -12.99 -0.01 -3.00
CA ASN A 95 -13.98 0.05 -1.90
C ASN A 95 -14.62 1.45 -1.74
N LEU A 96 -14.97 2.08 -2.87
CA LEU A 96 -15.69 3.35 -2.84
C LEU A 96 -17.15 3.11 -2.46
N VAL A 97 -17.71 4.05 -1.71
CA VAL A 97 -19.14 4.03 -1.36
C VAL A 97 -19.95 4.39 -2.59
N PRO A 98 -20.79 3.49 -3.15
CA PRO A 98 -21.33 3.63 -4.51
C PRO A 98 -22.34 4.78 -4.66
N PHE A 99 -22.98 5.19 -3.60
CA PHE A 99 -23.97 6.29 -3.59
C PHE A 99 -23.36 7.66 -3.27
N LEU A 100 -22.09 7.72 -2.86
CA LEU A 100 -21.34 8.96 -2.66
C LEU A 100 -20.61 9.37 -3.94
N THR A 101 -20.49 10.67 -4.17
CA THR A 101 -19.66 11.23 -5.25
C THR A 101 -18.17 11.00 -4.99
N ALA A 102 -17.31 11.27 -5.97
CA ALA A 102 -15.86 11.22 -5.82
C ALA A 102 -15.41 12.12 -4.66
N GLN A 103 -15.88 13.36 -4.62
CA GLN A 103 -15.59 14.31 -3.54
C GLN A 103 -16.05 13.80 -2.19
N GLU A 104 -17.28 13.32 -2.06
CA GLU A 104 -17.83 12.81 -0.81
C GLU A 104 -17.13 11.55 -0.30
N ASN A 105 -16.69 10.66 -1.20
CA ASN A 105 -15.88 9.50 -0.84
C ASN A 105 -14.57 9.92 -0.15
N VAL A 106 -13.92 10.96 -0.65
CA VAL A 106 -12.70 11.50 -0.04
C VAL A 106 -13.00 12.24 1.25
N GLU A 107 -14.04 13.08 1.28
CA GLU A 107 -14.47 13.84 2.45
C GLU A 107 -14.91 12.96 3.63
N LEU A 108 -15.26 11.70 3.38
CA LEU A 108 -15.67 10.75 4.42
C LEU A 108 -14.62 10.64 5.53
N LEU A 109 -13.34 10.55 5.18
CA LEU A 109 -12.25 10.46 6.16
C LEU A 109 -12.06 11.77 6.94
N LEU A 110 -12.30 12.91 6.30
CA LEU A 110 -12.30 14.20 7.01
C LEU A 110 -13.45 14.30 7.99
N ARG A 111 -14.64 13.81 7.60
CA ARG A 111 -15.83 13.78 8.48
C ARG A 111 -15.58 12.91 9.70
N LEU A 112 -15.07 11.70 9.51
CA LEU A 112 -14.75 10.76 10.60
C LEU A 112 -13.70 11.31 11.58
N ASN A 113 -12.80 12.17 11.09
CA ASN A 113 -11.75 12.81 11.90
C ASN A 113 -12.14 14.19 12.43
N GLY A 114 -13.39 14.66 12.24
CA GLY A 114 -13.82 15.99 12.69
C GLY A 114 -13.16 17.16 11.94
N LYS A 115 -12.56 16.90 10.76
CA LYS A 115 -11.81 17.87 9.95
C LYS A 115 -12.57 18.35 8.71
N LEU A 116 -13.86 17.98 8.53
CA LEU A 116 -14.67 18.41 7.40
C LEU A 116 -15.21 19.81 7.62
N ASN A 117 -14.42 20.80 7.30
CA ASN A 117 -14.76 22.24 7.31
C ASN A 117 -14.54 22.83 5.90
N ARG A 118 -14.63 24.16 5.75
CA ARG A 118 -14.41 24.86 4.47
C ARG A 118 -13.01 24.56 3.89
N GLN A 119 -11.98 24.58 4.74
CA GLN A 119 -10.60 24.28 4.32
C GLN A 119 -10.43 22.82 3.92
N GLY A 120 -11.02 21.86 4.67
CA GLY A 120 -11.00 20.44 4.33
C GLY A 120 -11.66 20.16 2.98
N ARG A 121 -12.80 20.80 2.69
CA ARG A 121 -13.48 20.69 1.39
C ARG A 121 -12.63 21.27 0.25
N GLN A 122 -11.97 22.40 0.48
CA GLN A 122 -11.06 22.98 -0.51
C GLN A 122 -9.90 22.03 -0.79
N ARG A 123 -9.24 21.53 0.26
CA ARG A 123 -8.15 20.56 0.14
C ARG A 123 -8.59 19.28 -0.61
N THR A 124 -9.82 18.81 -0.40
CA THR A 124 -10.38 17.68 -1.16
C THR A 124 -10.45 17.99 -2.65
N ARG A 125 -10.96 19.15 -3.03
CA ARG A 125 -11.03 19.57 -4.44
C ARG A 125 -9.65 19.69 -5.06
N ASP A 126 -8.73 20.34 -4.37
CA ASP A 126 -7.35 20.55 -4.84
C ASP A 126 -6.65 19.21 -5.07
N LEU A 127 -6.77 18.28 -4.12
CA LEU A 127 -6.18 16.94 -4.23
C LEU A 127 -6.79 16.14 -5.41
N LEU A 128 -8.11 16.15 -5.55
CA LEU A 128 -8.79 15.47 -6.65
C LEU A 128 -8.45 16.11 -8.01
N THR A 129 -8.34 17.44 -8.09
CA THR A 129 -7.90 18.16 -9.30
C THR A 129 -6.47 17.77 -9.66
N ARG A 130 -5.58 17.72 -8.71
CA ARG A 130 -4.19 17.27 -8.90
C ARG A 130 -4.10 15.83 -9.41
N LEU A 131 -5.02 14.98 -8.97
CA LEU A 131 -5.17 13.60 -9.46
C LEU A 131 -5.91 13.51 -10.82
N GLY A 132 -6.16 14.64 -11.50
CA GLY A 132 -6.84 14.69 -12.79
C GLY A 132 -8.34 14.40 -12.73
N LEU A 133 -8.98 14.67 -11.58
CA LEU A 133 -10.40 14.43 -11.33
C LEU A 133 -11.21 15.72 -11.10
N GLY A 134 -10.66 16.89 -11.43
CA GLY A 134 -11.31 18.19 -11.22
C GLY A 134 -12.70 18.29 -11.85
N GLU A 135 -12.87 17.75 -13.06
CA GLU A 135 -14.14 17.70 -13.80
C GLU A 135 -15.09 16.57 -13.30
N ARG A 136 -14.63 15.71 -12.37
CA ARG A 136 -15.32 14.49 -11.95
C ARG A 136 -15.74 14.50 -10.48
N LEU A 137 -15.62 15.62 -9.79
CA LEU A 137 -15.89 15.74 -8.35
C LEU A 137 -17.28 15.25 -7.94
N ARG A 138 -18.27 15.49 -8.79
CA ARG A 138 -19.69 15.12 -8.55
C ARG A 138 -20.08 13.75 -9.12
N ASN A 139 -19.19 13.08 -9.85
CA ASN A 139 -19.46 11.75 -10.39
C ASN A 139 -19.48 10.71 -9.27
N ARG A 140 -20.42 9.76 -9.36
CA ARG A 140 -20.44 8.56 -8.51
C ARG A 140 -19.51 7.49 -9.07
N PRO A 141 -19.08 6.50 -8.25
CA PRO A 141 -18.16 5.44 -8.70
C PRO A 141 -18.58 4.76 -10.01
N GLY A 142 -19.85 4.42 -10.20
CA GLY A 142 -20.36 3.82 -11.44
C GLY A 142 -20.24 4.69 -12.71
N GLN A 143 -19.92 5.98 -12.56
CA GLN A 143 -19.70 6.94 -13.65
C GLN A 143 -18.21 7.21 -13.90
N LEU A 144 -17.32 6.53 -13.17
CA LEU A 144 -15.87 6.67 -13.23
C LEU A 144 -15.25 5.43 -13.82
N SER A 145 -14.20 5.60 -14.63
CA SER A 145 -13.39 4.47 -15.08
C SER A 145 -12.64 3.84 -13.89
N GLY A 146 -12.16 2.60 -14.01
CA GLY A 146 -11.40 1.92 -12.96
C GLY A 146 -10.22 2.75 -12.45
N GLY A 147 -9.45 3.37 -13.36
CA GLY A 147 -8.34 4.25 -12.98
C GLY A 147 -8.79 5.55 -12.31
N GLN A 148 -9.96 6.08 -12.65
CA GLN A 148 -10.53 7.23 -11.95
C GLN A 148 -10.97 6.85 -10.54
N GLN A 149 -11.61 5.68 -10.37
CA GLN A 149 -11.97 5.16 -9.05
C GLN A 149 -10.74 4.92 -8.18
N GLN A 150 -9.66 4.38 -8.75
CA GLN A 150 -8.40 4.17 -8.04
C GLN A 150 -7.80 5.49 -7.56
N ARG A 151 -7.81 6.53 -8.40
CA ARG A 151 -7.33 7.87 -8.00
C ARG A 151 -8.19 8.49 -6.89
N VAL A 152 -9.51 8.25 -6.88
CA VAL A 152 -10.37 8.63 -5.74
C VAL A 152 -9.99 7.86 -4.47
N ALA A 153 -9.70 6.56 -4.56
CA ALA A 153 -9.28 5.75 -3.42
C ALA A 153 -7.95 6.22 -2.83
N ILE A 154 -6.98 6.60 -3.69
CA ILE A 154 -5.71 7.20 -3.27
C ILE A 154 -5.93 8.55 -2.60
N ALA A 155 -6.77 9.43 -3.19
CA ALA A 155 -7.11 10.71 -2.56
C ALA A 155 -7.72 10.51 -1.17
N ARG A 156 -8.64 9.54 -1.04
CA ARG A 156 -9.27 9.19 0.23
C ARG A 156 -8.24 8.71 1.26
N ALA A 157 -7.26 7.90 0.84
CA ALA A 157 -6.22 7.41 1.73
C ALA A 157 -5.30 8.52 2.25
N LEU A 158 -5.11 9.62 1.51
CA LEU A 158 -4.18 10.70 1.83
C LEU A 158 -4.83 11.93 2.51
N ILE A 159 -6.14 12.17 2.29
CA ILE A 159 -6.77 13.46 2.61
C ILE A 159 -6.73 13.84 4.10
N HIS A 160 -6.76 12.87 5.00
CA HIS A 160 -6.74 13.11 6.45
C HIS A 160 -5.33 13.27 7.03
N GLU A 161 -4.30 13.25 6.15
CA GLU A 161 -2.88 13.41 6.50
C GLU A 161 -2.38 12.33 7.47
N PRO A 162 -2.48 11.05 7.09
CA PRO A 162 -2.04 9.95 7.94
C PRO A 162 -0.51 9.94 8.10
N GLU A 163 0.00 9.22 9.10
CA GLU A 163 1.44 8.95 9.26
C GLU A 163 1.94 7.94 8.23
N VAL A 164 1.11 6.94 7.93
CA VAL A 164 1.43 5.82 7.03
C VAL A 164 0.32 5.66 6.01
N VAL A 165 0.69 5.47 4.75
CA VAL A 165 -0.23 5.14 3.65
C VAL A 165 0.14 3.77 3.10
N LEU A 166 -0.85 2.89 3.07
CA LEU A 166 -0.73 1.51 2.61
C LEU A 166 -1.55 1.33 1.34
N ALA A 167 -1.00 0.69 0.33
CA ALA A 167 -1.70 0.37 -0.91
C ALA A 167 -1.54 -1.11 -1.24
N ASP A 168 -2.65 -1.81 -1.42
CA ASP A 168 -2.68 -3.21 -1.83
C ASP A 168 -3.03 -3.29 -3.30
N GLU A 169 -2.05 -3.67 -4.14
CA GLU A 169 -2.19 -3.82 -5.59
C GLU A 169 -2.91 -2.64 -6.27
N PRO A 170 -2.46 -1.39 -6.09
CA PRO A 170 -3.19 -0.20 -6.51
C PRO A 170 -3.33 -0.04 -8.03
N THR A 171 -2.75 -0.94 -8.81
CA THR A 171 -2.73 -0.90 -10.27
C THR A 171 -3.35 -2.12 -10.93
N ALA A 172 -3.83 -3.11 -10.18
CA ALA A 172 -4.28 -4.40 -10.70
C ALA A 172 -5.42 -4.32 -11.73
N SER A 173 -6.21 -3.24 -11.73
CA SER A 173 -7.32 -3.02 -12.67
C SER A 173 -7.03 -1.97 -13.75
N LEU A 174 -5.77 -1.59 -13.94
CA LEU A 174 -5.35 -0.51 -14.83
C LEU A 174 -4.52 -1.05 -16.01
N ASP A 175 -4.62 -0.39 -17.14
CA ASP A 175 -3.64 -0.54 -18.22
C ASP A 175 -2.28 0.01 -17.79
N THR A 176 -1.23 -0.42 -18.49
CA THR A 176 0.16 -0.12 -18.13
C THR A 176 0.43 1.38 -18.02
N GLU A 177 -0.04 2.20 -18.96
CA GLU A 177 0.21 3.64 -18.95
C GLU A 177 -0.44 4.32 -17.75
N ARG A 178 -1.71 3.99 -17.47
CA ARG A 178 -2.44 4.53 -16.31
C ARG A 178 -1.87 4.04 -15.00
N ALA A 179 -1.39 2.79 -14.93
CA ALA A 179 -0.72 2.24 -13.77
C ALA A 179 0.50 3.09 -13.41
N HIS A 180 1.35 3.39 -14.39
CA HIS A 180 2.52 4.24 -14.19
C HIS A 180 2.14 5.64 -13.68
N GLN A 181 1.16 6.30 -14.30
CA GLN A 181 0.71 7.62 -13.87
C GLN A 181 0.19 7.63 -12.43
N VAL A 182 -0.58 6.61 -12.06
CA VAL A 182 -1.14 6.49 -10.71
C VAL A 182 -0.05 6.28 -9.67
N VAL A 183 0.90 5.36 -9.90
CA VAL A 183 1.96 5.09 -8.92
C VAL A 183 2.94 6.25 -8.81
N GLN A 184 3.29 6.90 -9.93
CA GLN A 184 4.10 8.12 -9.90
C GLN A 184 3.44 9.20 -9.04
N THR A 185 2.18 9.54 -9.33
CA THR A 185 1.45 10.56 -8.56
C THR A 185 1.36 10.18 -7.08
N PHE A 186 1.20 8.88 -6.79
CA PHE A 186 1.16 8.40 -5.41
C PHE A 186 2.52 8.58 -4.72
N ALA A 187 3.64 8.23 -5.38
CA ALA A 187 4.99 8.45 -4.88
C ALA A 187 5.26 9.94 -4.60
N ASP A 188 4.93 10.81 -5.56
CA ASP A 188 5.08 12.25 -5.42
C ASP A 188 4.34 12.79 -4.19
N LEU A 189 3.09 12.34 -3.98
CA LEU A 189 2.28 12.74 -2.82
C LEU A 189 2.84 12.23 -1.48
N ILE A 190 3.41 11.03 -1.44
CA ILE A 190 4.09 10.48 -0.26
C ILE A 190 5.30 11.34 0.11
N HIS A 191 6.15 11.65 -0.86
CA HIS A 191 7.36 12.45 -0.66
C HIS A 191 7.03 13.88 -0.24
N GLU A 192 6.16 14.57 -0.98
CA GLU A 192 5.78 15.96 -0.71
C GLU A 192 5.10 16.16 0.63
N GLN A 193 4.23 15.24 1.01
CA GLN A 193 3.55 15.29 2.29
C GLN A 193 4.39 14.71 3.44
N ASN A 194 5.62 14.24 3.15
CA ASN A 194 6.53 13.63 4.10
C ASN A 194 5.86 12.49 4.90
N ARG A 195 5.13 11.58 4.18
CA ARG A 195 4.46 10.41 4.76
C ARG A 195 5.29 9.15 4.53
N ALA A 196 5.04 8.11 5.31
CA ALA A 196 5.57 6.79 5.01
C ALA A 196 4.59 6.06 4.08
N GLY A 197 5.10 5.51 2.98
CA GLY A 197 4.28 4.78 2.00
C GLY A 197 4.72 3.33 1.87
N ILE A 198 3.76 2.40 1.78
CA ILE A 198 4.00 1.00 1.44
C ILE A 198 3.04 0.60 0.33
N MET A 199 3.58 0.09 -0.77
CA MET A 199 2.81 -0.47 -1.87
C MET A 199 3.12 -1.96 -1.98
N VAL A 200 2.11 -2.80 -1.84
CA VAL A 200 2.18 -4.21 -2.25
C VAL A 200 1.89 -4.29 -3.74
N THR A 201 2.75 -4.95 -4.49
CA THR A 201 2.50 -5.22 -5.90
C THR A 201 3.22 -6.48 -6.37
N HIS A 202 2.66 -7.15 -7.36
CA HIS A 202 3.32 -8.20 -8.14
C HIS A 202 3.89 -7.64 -9.46
N ASP A 203 3.49 -6.43 -9.85
CA ASP A 203 4.04 -5.75 -11.04
C ASP A 203 5.34 -5.04 -10.68
N LEU A 204 6.46 -5.69 -10.98
CA LEU A 204 7.80 -5.18 -10.69
C LEU A 204 8.13 -3.88 -11.43
N ARG A 205 7.47 -3.58 -12.56
CA ARG A 205 7.65 -2.32 -13.31
C ARG A 205 7.33 -1.10 -12.46
N MET A 206 6.41 -1.26 -11.48
CA MET A 206 6.02 -0.19 -10.56
C MET A 206 7.12 0.12 -9.54
N CYS A 207 8.08 -0.78 -9.34
CA CYS A 207 9.19 -0.58 -8.40
C CYS A 207 10.10 0.60 -8.77
N LYS A 208 10.09 1.05 -10.03
CA LYS A 208 10.86 2.26 -10.42
C LYS A 208 10.44 3.54 -9.69
N TYR A 209 9.30 3.55 -9.03
CA TYR A 209 8.75 4.70 -8.31
C TYR A 209 8.98 4.65 -6.80
N VAL A 210 9.52 3.55 -6.28
CA VAL A 210 9.79 3.40 -4.84
C VAL A 210 11.26 3.67 -4.51
N ASP A 211 11.51 4.04 -3.25
CA ASP A 211 12.85 4.31 -2.74
C ASP A 211 13.58 3.02 -2.35
N ARG A 212 12.84 1.98 -1.98
CA ARG A 212 13.35 0.70 -1.53
C ARG A 212 12.37 -0.42 -1.85
N VAL A 213 12.91 -1.60 -2.18
CA VAL A 213 12.10 -2.79 -2.41
C VAL A 213 12.40 -3.82 -1.31
N ILE A 214 11.34 -4.36 -0.71
CA ILE A 214 11.39 -5.50 0.21
C ILE A 214 10.75 -6.68 -0.50
N GLN A 215 11.52 -7.75 -0.69
CA GLN A 215 11.04 -8.97 -1.30
C GLN A 215 10.66 -9.98 -0.23
N MET A 216 9.42 -10.48 -0.27
CA MET A 216 8.94 -11.55 0.59
C MET A 216 8.85 -12.88 -0.17
N MET A 217 9.23 -13.96 0.51
CA MET A 217 9.10 -15.34 0.04
C MET A 217 8.80 -16.23 1.25
N ASP A 218 7.81 -17.11 1.14
CA ASP A 218 7.43 -18.08 2.18
C ASP A 218 7.25 -17.46 3.57
N GLY A 219 6.60 -16.32 3.62
CA GLY A 219 6.31 -15.59 4.86
C GLY A 219 7.49 -14.84 5.47
N LYS A 220 8.65 -14.79 4.83
CA LYS A 220 9.86 -14.11 5.30
C LYS A 220 10.33 -13.01 4.37
N VAL A 221 11.11 -12.07 4.88
CA VAL A 221 11.90 -11.16 4.03
C VAL A 221 13.08 -11.92 3.47
N SER A 222 13.09 -12.13 2.16
CA SER A 222 14.20 -12.81 1.45
C SER A 222 15.29 -11.82 1.06
N ARG A 223 14.91 -10.59 0.70
CA ARG A 223 15.85 -9.57 0.24
C ARG A 223 15.31 -8.17 0.48
N THR A 224 16.20 -7.22 0.78
CA THR A 224 15.91 -5.78 0.77
C THR A 224 16.87 -5.08 -0.19
N ILE A 225 16.34 -4.30 -1.13
CA ILE A 225 17.09 -3.61 -2.18
C ILE A 225 17.00 -2.11 -1.91
N PHE A 226 18.15 -1.49 -1.66
CA PHE A 226 18.28 -0.03 -1.43
C PHE A 226 18.90 0.68 -2.64
N ASP A 227 19.69 -0.05 -3.42
CA ASP A 227 20.40 0.52 -4.56
C ASP A 227 19.45 0.87 -5.69
N ARG A 228 19.50 2.12 -6.14
CA ARG A 228 18.61 2.64 -7.18
C ARG A 228 18.77 1.92 -8.52
N GLN A 229 19.99 1.56 -8.89
CA GLN A 229 20.25 0.88 -10.15
C GLN A 229 19.70 -0.55 -10.12
N ALA A 230 19.88 -1.25 -8.99
CA ALA A 230 19.31 -2.59 -8.79
C ALA A 230 17.75 -2.56 -8.80
N ILE A 231 17.12 -1.52 -8.24
CA ILE A 231 15.67 -1.32 -8.32
C ILE A 231 15.22 -1.09 -9.78
N LEU A 232 15.95 -0.27 -10.53
CA LEU A 232 15.64 -0.02 -11.94
C LEU A 232 15.86 -1.24 -12.82
N GLN A 233 16.90 -2.03 -12.56
CA GLN A 233 17.12 -3.31 -13.24
C GLN A 233 15.99 -4.30 -12.95
N LEU A 234 15.56 -4.43 -11.68
CA LEU A 234 14.41 -5.25 -11.31
C LEU A 234 13.14 -4.83 -12.06
N ALA A 235 12.90 -3.52 -12.18
CA ALA A 235 11.76 -2.97 -12.90
C ALA A 235 11.87 -3.16 -14.43
N GLY A 236 13.07 -3.05 -15.00
CA GLY A 236 13.36 -3.24 -16.42
C GLY A 236 13.26 -4.70 -16.86
N SER A 237 13.82 -5.62 -16.08
CA SER A 237 13.74 -7.07 -16.36
C SER A 237 12.29 -7.58 -16.47
N ALA A 238 11.35 -6.92 -15.80
CA ALA A 238 9.93 -7.25 -15.92
C ALA A 238 9.30 -6.76 -17.24
N SER A 239 9.86 -5.72 -17.87
CA SER A 239 9.40 -5.21 -19.18
C SER A 239 9.77 -6.17 -20.32
N ASP A 240 10.89 -6.88 -20.20
CA ASP A 240 11.39 -7.81 -21.22
C ASP A 240 10.65 -9.15 -21.20
N LEU A 241 9.87 -9.42 -20.14
CA LEU A 241 9.09 -10.65 -19.98
C LEU A 241 7.67 -10.55 -20.54
N GLU A 242 7.19 -9.37 -20.95
CA GLU A 242 5.90 -9.18 -21.59
C GLU A 242 5.92 -9.62 -23.08
N GLY A 243 6.04 -10.87 -23.33
CA GLY A 243 6.06 -11.47 -24.68
C GLY A 243 6.56 -12.91 -24.65
N VAL A 244 7.05 -13.36 -23.51
CA VAL A 244 7.54 -14.73 -23.34
C VAL A 244 6.46 -15.56 -22.65
N PRO A 245 5.93 -16.62 -23.29
CA PRO A 245 4.95 -17.49 -22.65
C PRO A 245 5.55 -18.14 -21.39
N PRO A 246 4.74 -18.44 -20.35
CA PRO A 246 5.20 -18.94 -19.05
C PRO A 246 6.09 -20.19 -19.09
N SER A 247 6.05 -20.93 -20.19
CA SER A 247 6.84 -22.16 -20.40
C SER A 247 8.32 -21.93 -20.74
N LEU A 248 8.78 -20.69 -20.92
CA LEU A 248 10.17 -20.36 -21.26
C LEU A 248 10.92 -19.57 -20.18
N VAL A 249 10.29 -19.31 -19.04
CA VAL A 249 10.98 -18.71 -17.89
C VAL A 249 11.69 -19.85 -17.14
N ALA A 250 12.96 -20.09 -17.52
CA ALA A 250 13.80 -21.06 -16.82
C ALA A 250 14.04 -20.59 -15.37
N GLU A 251 13.83 -21.47 -14.40
CA GLU A 251 14.32 -21.30 -13.03
C GLU A 251 15.82 -21.00 -13.07
N PRO A 252 16.33 -20.05 -12.26
CA PRO A 252 17.77 -19.85 -12.15
C PRO A 252 18.39 -21.15 -11.65
N ALA A 253 19.31 -21.68 -12.46
CA ALA A 253 20.08 -22.89 -12.15
C ALA A 253 20.69 -22.77 -10.74
N SER A 254 20.39 -23.73 -9.89
CA SER A 254 21.05 -23.94 -8.61
C SER A 254 22.55 -24.06 -8.85
N LEU A 255 23.30 -23.00 -8.57
CA LEU A 255 24.76 -23.11 -8.42
C LEU A 255 24.99 -23.86 -7.11
N GLY A 256 25.29 -25.17 -7.28
CA GLY A 256 25.90 -25.96 -6.23
C GLY A 256 27.29 -25.44 -5.93
N LEU A 257 27.55 -25.24 -4.66
CA LEU A 257 28.71 -25.62 -3.86
C LEU A 257 28.50 -25.12 -2.46
#